data_a2e78a79f07cd7147239ca482f2cd769
#
_entry.id   a2e78a79f07cd7147239ca482f2cd769
#
_cell.length_a   1.000
_cell.length_b   1.000
_cell.length_c   1.000
_cell.angle_alpha   90.00
_cell.angle_beta   90.00
_cell.angle_gamma   90.00
#
_symmetry.space_group_name_H-M   'P 1'
#
loop_
_entity.id
_entity.type
_entity.pdbx_description
1 polymer ?
#
loop_
_entity_poly.entity_id
_entity_poly.type
_entity_poly.pdbx_seq_one_letter_code
_entity_poly.pdbx_strand_id
1 'polypeptide(L)'
;MVQQVLCGKVNKDLVATLNRMGGRALGLCGMDAGLFQARKLSERYGLVGEIIQVDPSIVEDALADGYIPVVSTVAQGVDGETAYNINADTAAAKLAVALHAEKLILLTDVRGLLRDPKNEETLIHVVELPEVPGLVKDGIIQGGMIPKVDCCVEAVRSGVERTHILDGRIPHSILIEMLSDEGIGTMLL
;
A
#
# COMPACT_ATOMS: atom_id res chain seq x y z
N MET A 1 12.61 -14.32 11.18
CA MET A 1 11.18 -14.66 11.36
C MET A 1 10.26 -13.84 10.45
N VAL A 2 10.25 -12.51 10.47
CA VAL A 2 9.37 -11.67 9.60
C VAL A 2 9.51 -12.03 8.13
N GLN A 3 10.73 -12.05 7.60
CA GLN A 3 11.02 -12.43 6.21
C GLN A 3 10.47 -13.83 5.87
N GLN A 4 10.64 -14.83 6.72
CA GLN A 4 10.11 -16.18 6.48
C GLN A 4 8.60 -16.21 6.42
N VAL A 5 7.93 -15.41 7.26
CA VAL A 5 6.46 -15.34 7.28
C VAL A 5 5.96 -14.57 6.06
N LEU A 6 6.46 -13.36 5.83
CA LEU A 6 5.96 -12.50 4.75
C LEU A 6 6.33 -13.05 3.37
N CYS A 7 7.61 -13.33 3.12
CA CYS A 7 8.08 -13.76 1.81
C CYS A 7 7.86 -15.25 1.55
N GLY A 8 7.97 -16.09 2.58
CA GLY A 8 7.85 -17.54 2.45
C GLY A 8 6.39 -18.02 2.50
N LYS A 9 5.63 -17.63 3.53
CA LYS A 9 4.26 -18.13 3.73
C LYS A 9 3.22 -17.24 3.10
N VAL A 10 3.07 -16.01 3.58
CA VAL A 10 1.96 -15.12 3.19
C VAL A 10 1.98 -14.81 1.69
N ASN A 11 3.13 -14.42 1.16
CA ASN A 11 3.31 -14.17 -0.26
C ASN A 11 2.91 -15.39 -1.10
N LYS A 12 3.41 -16.59 -0.75
CA LYS A 12 3.15 -17.80 -1.54
C LYS A 12 1.72 -18.30 -1.40
N ASP A 13 1.08 -18.11 -0.26
CA ASP A 13 -0.34 -18.42 -0.08
C ASP A 13 -1.23 -17.53 -0.97
N LEU A 14 -0.92 -16.23 -1.06
CA LEU A 14 -1.62 -15.29 -1.96
C LEU A 14 -1.41 -15.66 -3.42
N VAL A 15 -0.17 -15.91 -3.85
CA VAL A 15 0.17 -16.36 -5.20
C VAL A 15 -0.58 -17.63 -5.57
N ALA A 16 -0.56 -18.63 -4.68
CA ALA A 16 -1.28 -19.88 -4.91
C ALA A 16 -2.79 -19.67 -5.02
N THR A 17 -3.34 -18.76 -4.23
CA THR A 17 -4.78 -18.43 -4.28
C THR A 17 -5.16 -17.77 -5.61
N LEU A 18 -4.42 -16.74 -6.02
CA LEU A 18 -4.64 -16.06 -7.29
C LEU A 18 -4.51 -17.01 -8.50
N ASN A 19 -3.50 -17.89 -8.48
CA ASN A 19 -3.30 -18.87 -9.55
C ASN A 19 -4.41 -19.91 -9.61
N ARG A 20 -4.95 -20.36 -8.46
CA ARG A 20 -6.13 -21.25 -8.43
C ARG A 20 -7.38 -20.60 -9.03
N MET A 21 -7.47 -19.27 -8.97
CA MET A 21 -8.58 -18.49 -9.55
C MET A 21 -8.35 -18.16 -11.04
N GLY A 22 -7.30 -18.70 -11.68
CA GLY A 22 -6.99 -18.49 -13.09
C GLY A 22 -6.07 -17.29 -13.36
N GLY A 23 -5.54 -16.63 -12.31
CA GLY A 23 -4.53 -15.58 -12.46
C GLY A 23 -3.15 -16.15 -12.82
N ARG A 24 -2.27 -15.29 -13.29
CA ARG A 24 -0.84 -15.58 -13.48
C ARG A 24 -0.02 -14.79 -12.46
N ALA A 25 -0.16 -15.16 -11.18
CA ALA A 25 0.51 -14.44 -10.09
C ALA A 25 1.98 -14.88 -9.93
N LEU A 26 2.84 -13.91 -9.72
CA LEU A 26 4.28 -14.07 -9.44
C LEU A 26 4.60 -13.44 -8.09
N GLY A 27 5.20 -14.22 -7.17
CA GLY A 27 5.57 -13.73 -5.84
C GLY A 27 6.99 -13.19 -5.81
N LEU A 28 7.11 -11.93 -5.43
CA LEU A 28 8.35 -11.18 -5.24
C LEU A 28 8.46 -10.68 -3.79
N CYS A 29 9.64 -10.27 -3.40
CA CYS A 29 9.87 -9.44 -2.22
C CYS A 29 10.72 -8.23 -2.60
N GLY A 30 10.75 -7.21 -1.75
CA GLY A 30 11.50 -5.99 -2.06
C GLY A 30 13.02 -6.18 -2.18
N MET A 31 13.56 -7.36 -1.83
CA MET A 31 14.97 -7.69 -2.03
C MET A 31 15.26 -8.21 -3.44
N ASP A 32 14.24 -8.74 -4.15
CA ASP A 32 14.42 -9.37 -5.46
C ASP A 32 14.81 -8.30 -6.49
N ALA A 33 15.87 -8.54 -7.24
CA ALA A 33 16.43 -7.63 -8.22
C ALA A 33 16.70 -6.19 -7.70
N GLY A 34 16.86 -6.03 -6.36
CA GLY A 34 17.08 -4.70 -5.78
C GLY A 34 15.86 -3.79 -5.80
N LEU A 35 14.64 -4.35 -5.91
CA LEU A 35 13.37 -3.60 -5.99
C LEU A 35 13.25 -2.53 -4.91
N PHE A 36 13.59 -2.85 -3.63
CA PHE A 36 13.61 -1.89 -2.53
C PHE A 36 14.97 -1.87 -1.86
N GLN A 37 15.61 -0.71 -1.85
CA GLN A 37 16.76 -0.43 -1.00
C GLN A 37 16.34 0.40 0.20
N ALA A 38 16.81 0.02 1.38
CA ALA A 38 16.40 0.63 2.63
C ALA A 38 17.60 0.90 3.55
N ARG A 39 17.41 1.87 4.43
CA ARG A 39 18.26 2.10 5.60
C ARG A 39 17.47 1.87 6.88
N LYS A 40 18.15 1.69 8.00
CA LYS A 40 17.49 1.59 9.30
C LYS A 40 16.67 2.85 9.58
N LEU A 41 15.40 2.68 9.95
CA LEU A 41 14.51 3.80 10.29
C LEU A 41 14.95 4.49 11.59
N SER A 42 15.22 3.71 12.65
CA SER A 42 15.81 4.19 13.90
C SER A 42 16.28 3.02 14.75
N GLU A 43 17.15 3.29 15.75
CA GLU A 43 17.62 2.28 16.70
C GLU A 43 16.47 1.69 17.54
N ARG A 44 15.43 2.48 17.83
CA ARG A 44 14.27 2.08 18.63
C ARG A 44 13.48 0.93 18.00
N TYR A 45 13.43 0.85 16.67
CA TYR A 45 12.59 -0.11 15.94
C TYR A 45 13.38 -1.31 15.43
N GLY A 46 14.68 -1.41 15.75
CA GLY A 46 15.51 -2.55 15.34
C GLY A 46 15.63 -2.69 13.81
N LEU A 47 15.18 -3.80 13.25
CA LEU A 47 15.27 -4.09 11.80
C LEU A 47 14.03 -3.58 11.03
N VAL A 48 13.49 -2.45 11.40
CA VAL A 48 12.52 -1.70 10.60
C VAL A 48 13.28 -0.69 9.74
N GLY A 49 12.96 -0.67 8.44
CA GLY A 49 13.65 0.18 7.46
C GLY A 49 12.77 1.27 6.88
N GLU A 50 13.45 2.26 6.32
CA GLU A 50 12.91 3.31 5.47
C GLU A 50 13.43 3.08 4.03
N ILE A 51 12.51 2.98 3.06
CA ILE A 51 12.89 2.86 1.65
C ILE A 51 13.51 4.17 1.18
N ILE A 52 14.72 4.07 0.63
CA ILE A 52 15.44 5.22 0.07
C ILE A 52 15.50 5.18 -1.46
N GLN A 53 15.34 3.99 -2.05
CA GLN A 53 15.32 3.81 -3.50
C GLN A 53 14.39 2.65 -3.87
N VAL A 54 13.67 2.81 -4.97
CA VAL A 54 12.87 1.77 -5.62
C VAL A 54 13.36 1.61 -7.04
N ASP A 55 13.67 0.38 -7.45
CA ASP A 55 13.90 0.01 -8.84
C ASP A 55 12.71 -0.85 -9.32
N PRO A 56 11.73 -0.28 -10.06
CA PRO A 56 10.52 -0.99 -10.43
C PRO A 56 10.71 -2.00 -11.56
N SER A 57 11.88 -2.09 -12.19
CA SER A 57 12.09 -2.84 -13.45
C SER A 57 11.61 -4.28 -13.40
N ILE A 58 11.88 -5.03 -12.32
CA ILE A 58 11.41 -6.41 -12.20
C ILE A 58 9.88 -6.52 -12.15
N VAL A 59 9.20 -5.51 -11.59
CA VAL A 59 7.74 -5.44 -11.54
C VAL A 59 7.18 -5.07 -12.92
N GLU A 60 7.79 -4.11 -13.60
CA GLU A 60 7.44 -3.70 -14.97
C GLU A 60 7.59 -4.86 -15.96
N ASP A 61 8.71 -5.59 -15.90
CA ASP A 61 8.95 -6.77 -16.72
C ASP A 61 7.88 -7.84 -16.48
N ALA A 62 7.57 -8.12 -15.22
CA ALA A 62 6.53 -9.09 -14.86
C ALA A 62 5.15 -8.66 -15.39
N LEU A 63 4.80 -7.38 -15.28
CA LEU A 63 3.55 -6.82 -15.82
C LEU A 63 3.51 -6.91 -17.34
N ALA A 64 4.61 -6.58 -18.04
CA ALA A 64 4.72 -6.66 -19.49
C ALA A 64 4.50 -8.09 -20.00
N ASP A 65 4.94 -9.09 -19.26
CA ASP A 65 4.73 -10.52 -19.54
C ASP A 65 3.35 -11.04 -19.10
N GLY A 66 2.48 -10.17 -18.58
CA GLY A 66 1.11 -10.49 -18.18
C GLY A 66 1.01 -11.24 -16.85
N TYR A 67 2.00 -11.10 -15.98
CA TYR A 67 1.93 -11.60 -14.60
C TYR A 67 1.25 -10.58 -13.68
N ILE A 68 0.78 -11.06 -12.53
CA ILE A 68 0.30 -10.27 -11.39
C ILE A 68 1.38 -10.30 -10.31
N PRO A 69 2.22 -9.27 -10.17
CA PRO A 69 3.26 -9.25 -9.13
C PRO A 69 2.64 -9.13 -7.74
N VAL A 70 3.01 -10.04 -6.84
CA VAL A 70 2.64 -10.01 -5.42
C VAL A 70 3.90 -9.73 -4.63
N VAL A 71 4.04 -8.51 -4.13
CA VAL A 71 5.29 -8.04 -3.49
C VAL A 71 5.16 -8.03 -1.98
N SER A 72 6.04 -8.73 -1.28
CA SER A 72 6.17 -8.63 0.18
C SER A 72 7.20 -7.58 0.58
N THR A 73 6.95 -6.91 1.71
CA THR A 73 7.58 -5.67 2.12
C THR A 73 8.85 -5.87 2.96
N VAL A 74 9.78 -6.67 2.44
CA VAL A 74 11.12 -6.84 3.00
C VAL A 74 12.13 -6.26 2.00
N ALA A 75 12.94 -5.31 2.47
CA ALA A 75 13.88 -4.58 1.64
C ALA A 75 15.33 -4.96 1.92
N GLN A 76 16.21 -4.82 0.93
CA GLN A 76 17.65 -4.95 1.08
C GLN A 76 18.23 -3.69 1.72
N GLY A 77 19.07 -3.87 2.73
CA GLY A 77 19.85 -2.76 3.29
C GLY A 77 20.91 -2.26 2.32
N VAL A 78 21.21 -0.97 2.38
CA VAL A 78 22.30 -0.36 1.58
C VAL A 78 23.68 -0.94 1.89
N ASP A 79 23.83 -1.61 3.03
CA ASP A 79 25.02 -2.39 3.39
C ASP A 79 25.15 -3.70 2.60
N GLY A 80 24.12 -4.10 1.86
CA GLY A 80 24.06 -5.35 1.11
C GLY A 80 23.83 -6.62 1.95
N GLU A 81 23.81 -6.52 3.26
CA GLU A 81 23.75 -7.65 4.19
C GLU A 81 22.46 -7.69 5.00
N THR A 82 21.95 -6.52 5.41
CA THR A 82 20.80 -6.41 6.31
C THR A 82 19.49 -6.49 5.53
N ALA A 83 18.53 -7.26 6.05
CA ALA A 83 17.15 -7.26 5.57
C ALA A 83 16.28 -6.43 6.53
N TYR A 84 15.54 -5.46 6.00
CA TYR A 84 14.65 -4.59 6.76
C TYR A 84 13.18 -4.93 6.49
N ASN A 85 12.38 -4.94 7.55
CA ASN A 85 10.94 -4.96 7.45
C ASN A 85 10.44 -3.54 7.15
N ILE A 86 9.63 -3.38 6.13
CA ILE A 86 9.07 -2.09 5.71
C ILE A 86 7.58 -2.06 6.05
N ASN A 87 7.07 -0.90 6.47
CA ASN A 87 5.64 -0.69 6.60
C ASN A 87 4.96 -0.88 5.24
N ALA A 88 3.86 -1.65 5.20
CA ALA A 88 3.21 -2.04 3.95
C ALA A 88 2.61 -0.85 3.19
N ASP A 89 1.98 0.10 3.89
CA ASP A 89 1.39 1.29 3.27
C ASP A 89 2.49 2.14 2.62
N THR A 90 3.62 2.32 3.34
CA THR A 90 4.79 3.04 2.81
C THR A 90 5.40 2.34 1.59
N ALA A 91 5.57 1.01 1.65
CA ALA A 91 6.11 0.26 0.53
C ALA A 91 5.19 0.34 -0.70
N ALA A 92 3.87 0.23 -0.50
CA ALA A 92 2.89 0.34 -1.57
C ALA A 92 2.89 1.74 -2.20
N ALA A 93 2.94 2.80 -1.39
CA ALA A 93 3.01 4.18 -1.89
C ALA A 93 4.28 4.43 -2.70
N LYS A 94 5.45 4.04 -2.18
CA LYS A 94 6.74 4.19 -2.89
C LYS A 94 6.77 3.40 -4.20
N LEU A 95 6.23 2.17 -4.21
CA LEU A 95 6.15 1.36 -5.42
C LEU A 95 5.17 1.96 -6.44
N ALA A 96 4.00 2.42 -6.01
CA ALA A 96 3.01 3.05 -6.88
C ALA A 96 3.58 4.31 -7.57
N VAL A 97 4.34 5.12 -6.83
CA VAL A 97 5.04 6.29 -7.39
C VAL A 97 6.07 5.87 -8.43
N ALA A 98 6.91 4.86 -8.12
CA ALA A 98 7.97 4.40 -9.02
C ALA A 98 7.41 3.77 -10.31
N LEU A 99 6.25 3.12 -10.23
CA LEU A 99 5.53 2.52 -11.37
C LEU A 99 4.68 3.53 -12.14
N HIS A 100 4.63 4.81 -11.74
CA HIS A 100 3.71 5.79 -12.29
C HIS A 100 2.27 5.28 -12.31
N ALA A 101 1.86 4.63 -11.21
CA ALA A 101 0.55 4.01 -11.11
C ALA A 101 -0.56 5.06 -11.18
N GLU A 102 -1.62 4.76 -11.93
CA GLU A 102 -2.83 5.60 -11.98
C GLU A 102 -3.52 5.65 -10.62
N LYS A 103 -3.56 4.52 -9.91
CA LYS A 103 -4.26 4.39 -8.64
C LYS A 103 -3.46 3.58 -7.62
N LEU A 104 -3.56 4.01 -6.35
CA LEU A 104 -3.12 3.23 -5.19
C LEU A 104 -4.34 2.90 -4.33
N ILE A 105 -4.56 1.63 -4.03
CA ILE A 105 -5.68 1.18 -3.20
C ILE A 105 -5.12 0.55 -1.94
N LEU A 106 -5.41 1.13 -0.77
CA LEU A 106 -5.08 0.58 0.54
C LEU A 106 -6.29 -0.16 1.09
N LEU A 107 -6.18 -1.48 1.23
CA LEU A 107 -7.19 -2.30 1.90
C LEU A 107 -6.91 -2.31 3.41
N THR A 108 -7.93 -2.00 4.19
CA THR A 108 -7.84 -1.85 5.66
C THR A 108 -9.03 -2.55 6.33
N ASP A 109 -9.13 -2.45 7.64
CA ASP A 109 -10.23 -2.94 8.47
C ASP A 109 -11.23 -1.85 8.87
N VAL A 110 -11.19 -0.70 8.18
CA VAL A 110 -12.14 0.40 8.35
C VAL A 110 -12.71 0.82 7.01
N ARG A 111 -13.95 1.37 7.00
CA ARG A 111 -14.65 1.82 5.79
C ARG A 111 -13.88 2.87 4.98
N GLY A 112 -13.14 3.73 5.65
CA GLY A 112 -12.49 4.92 5.14
C GLY A 112 -12.45 5.99 6.22
N LEU A 113 -12.51 7.26 5.84
CA LEU A 113 -12.59 8.39 6.77
C LEU A 113 -14.04 8.67 7.12
N LEU A 114 -14.40 8.55 8.40
CA LEU A 114 -15.73 8.83 8.92
C LEU A 114 -15.71 10.13 9.71
N ARG A 115 -16.69 11.02 9.52
CA ARG A 115 -16.85 12.21 10.37
C ARG A 115 -17.23 11.83 11.80
N ASP A 116 -18.06 10.81 11.97
CA ASP A 116 -18.34 10.14 13.23
C ASP A 116 -17.95 8.67 13.14
N PRO A 117 -16.91 8.21 13.88
CA PRO A 117 -16.44 6.82 13.83
C PRO A 117 -17.51 5.77 14.21
N LYS A 118 -18.62 6.19 14.83
CA LYS A 118 -19.72 5.32 15.22
C LYS A 118 -20.85 5.27 14.20
N ASN A 119 -20.81 6.11 13.19
CA ASN A 119 -21.84 6.19 12.15
C ASN A 119 -21.24 6.05 10.76
N GLU A 120 -21.41 4.88 10.15
CA GLU A 120 -20.88 4.58 8.81
C GLU A 120 -21.49 5.44 7.69
N GLU A 121 -22.68 6.03 7.91
CA GLU A 121 -23.32 6.96 6.96
C GLU A 121 -22.58 8.31 6.85
N THR A 122 -21.63 8.55 7.75
CA THR A 122 -20.79 9.76 7.73
C THR A 122 -19.49 9.61 6.95
N LEU A 123 -19.40 8.59 6.11
CA LEU A 123 -18.24 8.33 5.25
C LEU A 123 -17.95 9.53 4.33
N ILE A 124 -16.69 9.93 4.30
CA ILE A 124 -16.20 10.97 3.39
C ILE A 124 -15.69 10.25 2.14
N HIS A 125 -16.44 10.35 1.05
CA HIS A 125 -16.11 9.64 -0.18
C HIS A 125 -14.91 10.25 -0.92
N VAL A 126 -14.76 11.57 -0.88
CA VAL A 126 -13.68 12.29 -1.57
C VAL A 126 -13.04 13.30 -0.62
N VAL A 127 -11.73 13.35 -0.63
CA VAL A 127 -10.91 14.31 0.13
C VAL A 127 -9.88 14.91 -0.83
N GLU A 128 -9.93 16.24 -0.98
CA GLU A 128 -8.85 16.96 -1.65
C GLU A 128 -7.66 17.17 -0.71
N LEU A 129 -6.43 17.07 -1.23
CA LEU A 129 -5.23 17.20 -0.40
C LEU A 129 -5.20 18.44 0.51
N PRO A 130 -5.70 19.63 0.09
CA PRO A 130 -5.75 20.81 0.95
C PRO A 130 -6.67 20.66 2.17
N GLU A 131 -7.64 19.74 2.16
CA GLU A 131 -8.57 19.50 3.27
C GLU A 131 -7.96 18.68 4.40
N VAL A 132 -6.94 17.87 4.09
CA VAL A 132 -6.33 16.91 5.04
C VAL A 132 -5.89 17.58 6.36
N PRO A 133 -5.21 18.75 6.39
CA PRO A 133 -4.84 19.39 7.65
C PRO A 133 -6.04 19.76 8.52
N GLY A 134 -7.16 20.16 7.90
CA GLY A 134 -8.42 20.46 8.58
C GLY A 134 -9.00 19.20 9.24
N LEU A 135 -9.07 18.10 8.49
CA LEU A 135 -9.58 16.82 8.99
C LEU A 135 -8.73 16.25 10.15
N VAL A 136 -7.41 16.48 10.12
CA VAL A 136 -6.52 16.13 11.26
C VAL A 136 -6.83 17.00 12.47
N LYS A 137 -6.97 18.31 12.30
CA LYS A 137 -7.29 19.24 13.38
C LYS A 137 -8.64 18.95 14.02
N ASP A 138 -9.63 18.56 13.23
CA ASP A 138 -10.98 18.22 13.68
C ASP A 138 -11.06 16.81 14.30
N GLY A 139 -9.95 16.06 14.34
CA GLY A 139 -9.86 14.73 14.93
C GLY A 139 -10.53 13.62 14.11
N ILE A 140 -10.88 13.88 12.84
CA ILE A 140 -11.41 12.89 11.89
C ILE A 140 -10.29 11.94 11.47
N ILE A 141 -9.12 12.49 11.15
CA ILE A 141 -7.90 11.71 10.87
C ILE A 141 -7.08 11.64 12.17
N GLN A 142 -7.06 10.48 12.81
CA GLN A 142 -6.37 10.28 14.09
C GLN A 142 -5.75 8.87 14.23
N GLY A 143 -4.85 8.71 15.18
CA GLY A 143 -4.26 7.43 15.53
C GLY A 143 -3.60 6.71 14.34
N GLY A 144 -3.96 5.46 14.12
CA GLY A 144 -3.43 4.63 13.04
C GLY A 144 -3.82 5.07 11.62
N MET A 145 -4.81 5.97 11.48
CA MET A 145 -5.21 6.52 10.18
C MET A 145 -4.23 7.58 9.69
N ILE A 146 -3.56 8.31 10.58
CA ILE A 146 -2.59 9.36 10.20
C ILE A 146 -1.53 8.82 9.24
N PRO A 147 -0.74 7.78 9.56
CA PRO A 147 0.29 7.28 8.65
C PRO A 147 -0.26 6.75 7.33
N LYS A 148 -1.50 6.22 7.31
CA LYS A 148 -2.14 5.78 6.06
C LYS A 148 -2.46 6.97 5.16
N VAL A 149 -3.09 8.00 5.71
CA VAL A 149 -3.40 9.22 4.97
C VAL A 149 -2.12 9.92 4.51
N ASP A 150 -1.08 9.98 5.35
CA ASP A 150 0.22 10.53 4.97
C ASP A 150 0.82 9.81 3.76
N CYS A 151 0.76 8.46 3.73
CA CYS A 151 1.19 7.67 2.57
C CYS A 151 0.36 7.98 1.31
N CYS A 152 -0.96 8.13 1.44
CA CYS A 152 -1.84 8.53 0.34
C CYS A 152 -1.49 9.92 -0.18
N VAL A 153 -1.34 10.90 0.71
CA VAL A 153 -0.95 12.29 0.37
C VAL A 153 0.40 12.33 -0.33
N GLU A 154 1.40 11.57 0.18
CA GLU A 154 2.73 11.50 -0.45
C GLU A 154 2.64 10.90 -1.85
N ALA A 155 1.85 9.84 -2.04
CA ALA A 155 1.68 9.19 -3.34
C ALA A 155 1.05 10.14 -4.37
N VAL A 156 -0.05 10.85 -4.01
CA VAL A 156 -0.70 11.81 -4.91
C VAL A 156 0.24 12.96 -5.25
N ARG A 157 0.92 13.56 -4.25
CA ARG A 157 1.91 14.63 -4.49
C ARG A 157 3.07 14.19 -5.40
N SER A 158 3.36 12.91 -5.43
CA SER A 158 4.44 12.32 -6.23
C SER A 158 3.98 11.80 -7.59
N GLY A 159 2.72 12.04 -7.98
CA GLY A 159 2.23 11.79 -9.33
C GLY A 159 1.28 10.61 -9.49
N VAL A 160 0.90 9.89 -8.43
CA VAL A 160 -0.24 8.96 -8.47
C VAL A 160 -1.52 9.78 -8.59
N GLU A 161 -2.38 9.49 -9.57
CA GLU A 161 -3.56 10.34 -9.82
C GLU A 161 -4.55 10.31 -8.64
N ARG A 162 -4.77 9.15 -8.05
CA ARG A 162 -5.74 8.94 -6.97
C ARG A 162 -5.27 7.85 -6.01
N THR A 163 -5.61 8.03 -4.74
CA THR A 163 -5.42 6.97 -3.75
C THR A 163 -6.74 6.68 -3.05
N HIS A 164 -6.96 5.40 -2.67
CA HIS A 164 -8.20 4.94 -2.07
C HIS A 164 -7.92 4.20 -0.78
N ILE A 165 -8.74 4.43 0.24
CA ILE A 165 -8.74 3.68 1.50
C ILE A 165 -10.07 2.93 1.57
N LEU A 166 -10.02 1.59 1.54
CA LEU A 166 -11.18 0.72 1.46
C LEU A 166 -11.20 -0.31 2.59
N ASP A 167 -12.39 -0.72 2.99
CA ASP A 167 -12.56 -1.88 3.86
C ASP A 167 -12.36 -3.18 3.06
N GLY A 168 -11.24 -3.84 3.29
CA GLY A 168 -10.90 -5.12 2.65
C GLY A 168 -11.74 -6.31 3.13
N ARG A 169 -12.58 -6.16 4.17
CA ARG A 169 -13.49 -7.20 4.67
C ARG A 169 -14.79 -7.25 3.85
N ILE A 170 -15.09 -6.20 3.09
CA ILE A 170 -16.28 -6.15 2.22
C ILE A 170 -15.97 -6.96 0.96
N PRO A 171 -16.78 -7.99 0.64
CA PRO A 171 -16.61 -8.75 -0.59
C PRO A 171 -16.66 -7.83 -1.81
N HIS A 172 -15.72 -8.02 -2.73
CA HIS A 172 -15.62 -7.25 -3.98
C HIS A 172 -15.40 -5.73 -3.81
N SER A 173 -14.89 -5.28 -2.65
CA SER A 173 -14.70 -3.86 -2.34
C SER A 173 -13.96 -3.10 -3.44
N ILE A 174 -12.88 -3.66 -4.00
CA ILE A 174 -12.12 -3.05 -5.09
C ILE A 174 -13.00 -2.85 -6.33
N LEU A 175 -13.79 -3.88 -6.71
CA LEU A 175 -14.66 -3.80 -7.89
C LEU A 175 -15.76 -2.76 -7.72
N ILE A 176 -16.37 -2.71 -6.52
CA ILE A 176 -17.42 -1.74 -6.23
C ILE A 176 -16.83 -0.31 -6.31
N GLU A 177 -15.70 -0.07 -5.65
CA GLU A 177 -15.03 1.25 -5.69
C GLU A 177 -14.66 1.69 -7.11
N MET A 178 -14.17 0.75 -7.92
CA MET A 178 -13.65 1.07 -9.25
C MET A 178 -14.72 1.16 -10.34
N LEU A 179 -15.87 0.53 -10.15
CA LEU A 179 -16.90 0.36 -11.18
C LEU A 179 -18.25 1.01 -10.82
N SER A 180 -18.41 1.59 -9.64
CA SER A 180 -19.61 2.36 -9.24
C SER A 180 -19.32 3.84 -9.14
N ASP A 181 -20.35 4.65 -9.36
CA ASP A 181 -20.24 6.11 -9.31
C ASP A 181 -20.07 6.65 -7.89
N GLU A 182 -20.63 5.96 -6.89
CA GLU A 182 -20.61 6.41 -5.49
C GLU A 182 -19.39 5.93 -4.71
N GLY A 183 -18.81 4.78 -5.12
CA GLY A 183 -17.73 4.14 -4.36
C GLY A 183 -18.19 3.63 -2.99
N ILE A 184 -17.29 3.02 -2.22
CA ILE A 184 -17.58 2.53 -0.86
C ILE A 184 -16.53 2.92 0.18
N GLY A 185 -15.50 3.62 -0.24
CA GLY A 185 -14.38 4.04 0.59
C GLY A 185 -14.13 5.54 0.54
N THR A 186 -12.90 5.92 0.87
CA THR A 186 -12.44 7.30 0.76
C THR A 186 -11.36 7.40 -0.30
N MET A 187 -11.58 8.26 -1.29
CA MET A 187 -10.61 8.63 -2.31
C MET A 187 -9.92 9.94 -1.92
N LEU A 188 -8.60 10.01 -2.11
CA LEU A 188 -7.81 11.24 -1.99
C LEU A 188 -7.25 11.61 -3.38
N LEU A 189 -7.31 12.90 -3.73
CA LEU A 189 -6.86 13.46 -5.01
C LEU A 189 -6.31 14.89 -4.86
#